data_b41423f1fa39ff8267b034aa997d1b54
#
_entry.id   b41423f1fa39ff8267b034aa997d1b54
#
_cell.length_a   1.000
_cell.length_b   1.000
_cell.length_c   1.000
_cell.angle_alpha   90.00
_cell.angle_beta   90.00
_cell.angle_gamma   90.00
#
_symmetry.space_group_name_H-M   'P 1'
#
loop_
_entity.id
_entity.type
_entity.pdbx_description
1 polymer ?
#
loop_
_entity_poly.entity_id
_entity_poly.type
_entity_poly.pdbx_seq_one_letter_code
_entity_poly.pdbx_strand_id
1 'polypeptide(L)'
;MKRKILIIIAIYITSLVLMALQKPLFLIWYAEQSAEATMAELVGVTLNGALLDSTMAGYIAAIPWLVLLVAVWITIPERVMQRILNGYFATMAFLISLIVAVDMGLFRYWGFRIDSTIFPYLATPKEAAASVTWGDLIPAVILFVAYGATMFFAWRPISRLYRATKQNIKQRGLSTVVMLFVGGLVFLAIRGGVSPAPANVSKVYFSDNMFLNQAATNPVFSLLSSSMRSELKESDYRYFGEEECSEIFATLKQSKAISAPHSVLNTSRPNIVLIVLEGFGRTTATTTAEGKAVTPQLDALRQSGVSFENMFANSYRTDRGTVAVMSGHPAHPVASIMKYPQKAHTLPAIASSLKAEGYATSFTYGGDANFTNTASYLYGTGFERITDQKSMHFDAPTAKWGYADDVVCDFFAEEVLQLAGEGKPYFASLLTLSSHEPFEVPFDAFEDKVLNATAFTDHHVGKMIDRWRNTPAWDNMLVVLIADHGISYPEGTQIGSVPRQRIPMVWTGGAVREPMQINTYAAQCDLSATLLAQLGIDHSDFIFSKDIFAADTPHYAYWSFNNGFGIISDEGNVVYDCTGDKIVSSECTDPAAEQRLIMQGKALTQTIHNDIYQR
;
A
#
# COMPACT_ATOMS: atom_id res chain seq x y z
N MET A 1 -2.79 11.30 42.72
CA MET A 1 -2.36 11.39 41.33
C MET A 1 -1.32 10.32 40.97
N LYS A 2 -0.13 10.31 41.57
CA LYS A 2 0.97 9.36 41.24
C LYS A 2 0.49 7.90 41.04
N ARG A 3 -0.37 7.38 41.93
CA ARG A 3 -0.89 6.00 41.82
C ARG A 3 -1.78 5.77 40.59
N LYS A 4 -2.59 6.76 40.17
CA LYS A 4 -3.42 6.64 38.98
C LYS A 4 -2.56 6.55 37.72
N ILE A 5 -1.52 7.36 37.63
CA ILE A 5 -0.52 7.29 36.53
C ILE A 5 0.20 5.94 36.54
N LEU A 6 0.66 5.49 37.72
CA LEU A 6 1.33 4.20 37.86
C LEU A 6 0.44 3.03 37.40
N ILE A 7 -0.86 3.07 37.68
CA ILE A 7 -1.83 2.05 37.21
C ILE A 7 -1.86 2.03 35.66
N ILE A 8 -1.95 3.19 35.01
CA ILE A 8 -2.00 3.28 33.55
C ILE A 8 -0.71 2.74 32.93
N ILE A 9 0.45 3.17 33.47
CA ILE A 9 1.76 2.68 33.03
C ILE A 9 1.87 1.17 33.22
N ALA A 10 1.47 0.66 34.39
CA ALA A 10 1.52 -0.77 34.69
C ALA A 10 0.61 -1.57 33.76
N ILE A 11 -0.61 -1.10 33.47
CA ILE A 11 -1.52 -1.74 32.51
C ILE A 11 -0.85 -1.76 31.12
N TYR A 12 -0.33 -0.61 30.68
CA TYR A 12 0.30 -0.49 29.36
C TYR A 12 1.51 -1.43 29.20
N ILE A 13 2.46 -1.39 30.13
CA ILE A 13 3.66 -2.22 30.07
C ILE A 13 3.32 -3.72 30.16
N THR A 14 2.44 -4.09 31.09
CA THR A 14 2.00 -5.49 31.22
C THR A 14 1.30 -5.97 29.95
N SER A 15 0.43 -5.14 29.36
CA SER A 15 -0.24 -5.45 28.09
C SER A 15 0.74 -5.59 26.94
N LEU A 16 1.73 -4.68 26.84
CA LEU A 16 2.78 -4.74 25.82
C LEU A 16 3.54 -6.07 25.89
N VAL A 17 3.98 -6.48 27.10
CA VAL A 17 4.69 -7.74 27.29
C VAL A 17 3.81 -8.93 26.92
N LEU A 18 2.53 -8.92 27.37
CA LEU A 18 1.59 -10.00 27.06
C LEU A 18 1.33 -10.10 25.54
N MET A 19 1.17 -8.97 24.83
CA MET A 19 1.02 -8.98 23.37
C MET A 19 2.30 -9.47 22.68
N ALA A 20 3.47 -9.06 23.15
CA ALA A 20 4.77 -9.49 22.58
C ALA A 20 4.98 -11.02 22.72
N LEU A 21 4.49 -11.65 23.80
CA LEU A 21 4.58 -13.10 24.02
C LEU A 21 3.83 -13.92 22.95
N GLN A 22 2.89 -13.32 22.21
CA GLN A 22 2.20 -14.01 21.12
C GLN A 22 3.15 -14.45 20.00
N LYS A 23 4.22 -13.69 19.74
CA LYS A 23 5.19 -13.98 18.68
C LYS A 23 5.98 -15.26 18.95
N PRO A 24 6.70 -15.40 20.06
CA PRO A 24 7.39 -16.67 20.34
C PRO A 24 6.42 -17.85 20.47
N LEU A 25 5.20 -17.66 20.98
CA LEU A 25 4.18 -18.71 20.98
C LEU A 25 3.80 -19.14 19.56
N PHE A 26 3.62 -18.19 18.66
CA PHE A 26 3.33 -18.44 17.25
C PHE A 26 4.48 -19.18 16.56
N LEU A 27 5.71 -18.74 16.75
CA LEU A 27 6.90 -19.37 16.18
C LEU A 27 7.11 -20.80 16.68
N ILE A 28 6.80 -21.07 17.96
CA ILE A 28 6.84 -22.43 18.52
C ILE A 28 5.70 -23.28 17.95
N TRP A 29 4.50 -22.71 17.79
CA TRP A 29 3.34 -23.43 17.23
C TRP A 29 3.58 -23.87 15.78
N TYR A 30 4.29 -23.03 15.02
CA TYR A 30 4.70 -23.25 13.63
C TYR A 30 6.20 -23.49 13.52
N ALA A 31 6.72 -24.43 14.36
CA ALA A 31 8.16 -24.69 14.47
C ALA A 31 8.79 -25.16 13.14
N GLU A 32 8.05 -25.87 12.30
CA GLU A 32 8.52 -26.34 11.00
C GLU A 32 8.85 -25.17 10.08
N GLN A 33 7.93 -24.21 9.91
CA GLN A 33 8.14 -23.00 9.10
C GLN A 33 9.18 -22.06 9.74
N SER A 34 9.25 -22.06 11.07
CA SER A 34 10.23 -21.26 11.80
C SER A 34 11.65 -21.78 11.68
N ALA A 35 11.83 -23.07 11.40
CA ALA A 35 13.15 -23.71 11.30
C ALA A 35 13.95 -23.26 10.06
N GLU A 36 13.28 -22.71 9.05
CA GLU A 36 13.91 -22.17 7.86
C GLU A 36 14.54 -20.79 8.10
N ALA A 37 14.14 -20.09 9.19
CA ALA A 37 14.60 -18.76 9.50
C ALA A 37 15.82 -18.75 10.42
N THR A 38 16.67 -17.74 10.26
CA THR A 38 17.81 -17.50 11.14
C THR A 38 17.37 -16.99 12.52
N MET A 39 18.21 -17.15 13.52
CA MET A 39 17.93 -16.62 14.87
C MET A 39 17.74 -15.11 14.88
N ALA A 40 18.44 -14.37 14.03
CA ALA A 40 18.30 -12.92 13.90
C ALA A 40 16.90 -12.54 13.37
N GLU A 41 16.40 -13.26 12.38
CA GLU A 41 15.05 -13.05 11.83
C GLU A 41 13.96 -13.40 12.86
N LEU A 42 14.12 -14.50 13.61
CA LEU A 42 13.18 -14.87 14.66
C LEU A 42 13.11 -13.82 15.78
N VAL A 43 14.23 -13.22 16.17
CA VAL A 43 14.28 -12.07 17.09
C VAL A 43 13.64 -10.85 16.43
N GLY A 44 13.89 -10.64 15.13
CA GLY A 44 13.31 -9.58 14.31
C GLY A 44 11.77 -9.59 14.33
N VAL A 45 11.14 -10.76 14.33
CA VAL A 45 9.68 -10.92 14.46
C VAL A 45 9.13 -10.21 15.71
N THR A 46 9.78 -10.41 16.86
CA THR A 46 9.34 -9.78 18.12
C THR A 46 9.62 -8.29 18.15
N LEU A 47 10.79 -7.86 17.67
CA LEU A 47 11.20 -6.46 17.69
C LEU A 47 10.34 -5.60 16.75
N ASN A 48 10.15 -6.05 15.50
CA ASN A 48 9.31 -5.33 14.53
C ASN A 48 7.82 -5.39 14.94
N GLY A 49 7.35 -6.53 15.45
CA GLY A 49 5.98 -6.70 15.94
C GLY A 49 5.60 -5.82 17.13
N ALA A 50 6.59 -5.36 17.91
CA ALA A 50 6.37 -4.57 19.14
C ALA A 50 5.58 -3.27 18.89
N LEU A 51 5.61 -2.71 17.68
CA LEU A 51 4.85 -1.50 17.35
C LEU A 51 3.34 -1.74 17.41
N LEU A 52 2.84 -2.80 16.78
CA LEU A 52 1.42 -3.15 16.85
C LEU A 52 1.01 -3.64 18.24
N ASP A 53 1.92 -4.29 18.98
CA ASP A 53 1.69 -4.67 20.37
C ASP A 53 1.54 -3.44 21.27
N SER A 54 2.37 -2.42 21.04
CA SER A 54 2.28 -1.11 21.70
C SER A 54 0.94 -0.42 21.40
N THR A 55 0.49 -0.48 20.16
CA THR A 55 -0.83 0.04 19.75
C THR A 55 -1.95 -0.70 20.50
N MET A 56 -1.92 -2.00 20.57
CA MET A 56 -2.91 -2.80 21.31
C MET A 56 -2.85 -2.55 22.81
N ALA A 57 -1.65 -2.41 23.39
CA ALA A 57 -1.49 -2.01 24.78
C ALA A 57 -2.10 -0.63 25.06
N GLY A 58 -2.00 0.31 24.11
CA GLY A 58 -2.67 1.60 24.14
C GLY A 58 -4.20 1.48 24.20
N TYR A 59 -4.80 0.68 23.32
CA TYR A 59 -6.24 0.40 23.32
C TYR A 59 -6.69 -0.22 24.65
N ILE A 60 -5.94 -1.19 25.20
CA ILE A 60 -6.25 -1.82 26.48
C ILE A 60 -6.14 -0.80 27.64
N ALA A 61 -5.21 0.15 27.59
CA ALA A 61 -5.04 1.17 28.63
C ALA A 61 -6.07 2.31 28.55
N ALA A 62 -6.71 2.53 27.40
CA ALA A 62 -7.60 3.66 27.15
C ALA A 62 -8.84 3.68 28.06
N ILE A 63 -9.53 2.55 28.22
CA ILE A 63 -10.74 2.45 29.06
C ILE A 63 -10.38 2.62 30.53
N PRO A 64 -9.37 1.92 31.12
CA PRO A 64 -8.90 2.22 32.47
C PRO A 64 -8.47 3.67 32.68
N TRP A 65 -7.82 4.30 31.68
CA TRP A 65 -7.50 5.73 31.74
C TRP A 65 -8.75 6.59 31.88
N LEU A 66 -9.80 6.36 31.08
CA LEU A 66 -11.07 7.09 31.17
C LEU A 66 -11.71 6.92 32.55
N VAL A 67 -11.77 5.69 33.06
CA VAL A 67 -12.34 5.41 34.40
C VAL A 67 -11.54 6.13 35.50
N LEU A 68 -10.22 6.16 35.41
CA LEU A 68 -9.35 6.85 36.35
C LEU A 68 -9.41 8.37 36.21
N LEU A 69 -9.70 8.92 35.01
CA LEU A 69 -9.98 10.33 34.80
C LEU A 69 -11.29 10.74 35.47
N VAL A 70 -12.35 9.96 35.30
CA VAL A 70 -13.63 10.18 36.02
C VAL A 70 -13.42 10.13 37.53
N ALA A 71 -12.58 9.21 38.03
CA ALA A 71 -12.23 9.08 39.43
C ALA A 71 -11.38 10.24 40.00
N VAL A 72 -11.02 11.26 39.20
CA VAL A 72 -10.50 12.56 39.69
C VAL A 72 -11.61 13.40 40.30
N TRP A 73 -12.80 13.35 39.73
CA TRP A 73 -13.95 14.17 40.11
C TRP A 73 -14.91 13.44 41.05
N ILE A 74 -15.08 12.13 40.86
CA ILE A 74 -15.95 11.26 41.64
C ILE A 74 -15.11 10.36 42.53
N THR A 75 -15.31 10.38 43.84
CA THR A 75 -14.61 9.47 44.76
C THR A 75 -15.21 8.07 44.66
N ILE A 76 -14.55 7.18 43.92
CA ILE A 76 -14.99 5.78 43.78
C ILE A 76 -14.34 4.98 44.92
N PRO A 77 -15.11 4.16 45.68
CA PRO A 77 -14.54 3.30 46.70
C PRO A 77 -13.56 2.26 46.11
N GLU A 78 -12.50 1.93 46.85
CA GLU A 78 -11.43 1.04 46.37
C GLU A 78 -11.96 -0.34 45.88
N ARG A 79 -12.87 -0.92 46.65
CA ARG A 79 -13.51 -2.21 46.32
C ARG A 79 -14.29 -2.15 44.98
N VAL A 80 -14.97 -0.99 44.74
CA VAL A 80 -15.75 -0.78 43.52
C VAL A 80 -14.80 -0.64 42.32
N MET A 81 -13.78 0.20 42.45
CA MET A 81 -12.77 0.37 41.41
C MET A 81 -12.07 -0.96 41.06
N GLN A 82 -11.70 -1.75 42.07
CA GLN A 82 -11.10 -3.06 41.87
C GLN A 82 -12.04 -4.02 41.12
N ARG A 83 -13.35 -3.99 41.42
CA ARG A 83 -14.34 -4.79 40.68
C ARG A 83 -14.45 -4.34 39.22
N ILE A 84 -14.50 -3.02 38.98
CA ILE A 84 -14.56 -2.46 37.62
C ILE A 84 -13.32 -2.88 36.82
N LEU A 85 -12.11 -2.66 37.35
CA LEU A 85 -10.88 -2.99 36.65
C LEU A 85 -10.71 -4.51 36.45
N ASN A 86 -11.02 -5.34 37.47
CA ASN A 86 -10.92 -6.79 37.35
C ASN A 86 -11.97 -7.35 36.36
N GLY A 87 -13.18 -6.81 36.32
CA GLY A 87 -14.19 -7.17 35.32
C GLY A 87 -13.70 -6.83 33.91
N TYR A 88 -13.16 -5.63 33.72
CA TYR A 88 -12.55 -5.23 32.46
C TYR A 88 -11.40 -6.15 32.05
N PHE A 89 -10.46 -6.44 32.95
CA PHE A 89 -9.34 -7.34 32.68
C PHE A 89 -9.80 -8.77 32.34
N ALA A 90 -10.83 -9.29 33.02
CA ALA A 90 -11.37 -10.59 32.67
C ALA A 90 -11.99 -10.61 31.27
N THR A 91 -12.73 -9.55 30.90
CA THR A 91 -13.30 -9.41 29.55
C THR A 91 -12.21 -9.33 28.49
N MET A 92 -11.19 -8.47 28.71
CA MET A 92 -10.07 -8.35 27.75
C MET A 92 -9.26 -9.64 27.65
N ALA A 93 -8.98 -10.33 28.76
CA ALA A 93 -8.30 -11.62 28.77
C ALA A 93 -9.07 -12.66 27.97
N PHE A 94 -10.39 -12.73 28.15
CA PHE A 94 -11.26 -13.63 27.40
C PHE A 94 -11.23 -13.35 25.90
N LEU A 95 -11.50 -12.09 25.50
CA LEU A 95 -11.58 -11.73 24.07
C LEU A 95 -10.24 -11.89 23.35
N ILE A 96 -9.15 -11.42 23.94
CA ILE A 96 -7.83 -11.48 23.33
C ILE A 96 -7.34 -12.93 23.24
N SER A 97 -7.49 -13.72 24.30
CA SER A 97 -7.07 -15.13 24.27
C SER A 97 -7.90 -15.97 23.28
N LEU A 98 -9.19 -15.65 23.13
CA LEU A 98 -10.05 -16.28 22.12
C LEU A 98 -9.56 -15.96 20.71
N ILE A 99 -9.31 -14.68 20.41
CA ILE A 99 -8.81 -14.26 19.10
C ILE A 99 -7.46 -14.93 18.80
N VAL A 100 -6.53 -14.95 19.76
CA VAL A 100 -5.21 -15.58 19.59
C VAL A 100 -5.32 -17.09 19.37
N ALA A 101 -6.17 -17.78 20.12
CA ALA A 101 -6.34 -19.22 19.96
C ALA A 101 -6.97 -19.60 18.61
N VAL A 102 -7.97 -18.84 18.18
CA VAL A 102 -8.60 -19.02 16.87
C VAL A 102 -7.61 -18.71 15.74
N ASP A 103 -6.87 -17.61 15.85
CA ASP A 103 -5.86 -17.23 14.88
C ASP A 103 -4.76 -18.28 14.70
N MET A 104 -4.25 -18.83 15.80
CA MET A 104 -3.26 -19.91 15.79
C MET A 104 -3.76 -21.17 15.08
N GLY A 105 -5.04 -21.50 15.22
CA GLY A 105 -5.64 -22.63 14.51
C GLY A 105 -5.89 -22.35 13.03
N LEU A 106 -6.38 -21.14 12.70
CA LEU A 106 -6.77 -20.78 11.33
C LEU A 106 -5.58 -20.50 10.41
N PHE A 107 -4.47 -19.99 10.92
CA PHE A 107 -3.31 -19.65 10.13
C PHE A 107 -2.80 -20.82 9.26
N ARG A 108 -2.89 -22.04 9.76
CA ARG A 108 -2.53 -23.26 9.01
C ARG A 108 -3.31 -23.40 7.70
N TYR A 109 -4.57 -22.95 7.70
CA TYR A 109 -5.47 -23.08 6.54
C TYR A 109 -5.46 -21.83 5.66
N TRP A 110 -5.29 -20.66 6.27
CA TRP A 110 -5.41 -19.37 5.58
C TRP A 110 -4.07 -18.79 5.14
N GLY A 111 -2.96 -19.12 5.81
CA GLY A 111 -1.64 -18.56 5.53
C GLY A 111 -1.47 -17.09 5.93
N PHE A 112 -2.48 -16.50 6.58
CA PHE A 112 -2.45 -15.11 7.05
C PHE A 112 -3.12 -14.99 8.43
N ARG A 113 -2.84 -13.89 9.14
CA ARG A 113 -3.42 -13.60 10.47
C ARG A 113 -4.90 -13.30 10.35
N ILE A 114 -5.66 -13.71 11.36
CA ILE A 114 -7.10 -13.49 11.44
C ILE A 114 -7.48 -12.05 11.12
N ASP A 115 -8.51 -11.88 10.32
CA ASP A 115 -9.08 -10.59 9.94
C ASP A 115 -10.61 -10.66 9.84
N SER A 116 -11.25 -9.62 9.28
CA SER A 116 -12.72 -9.55 9.17
C SER A 116 -13.35 -10.66 8.33
N THR A 117 -12.58 -11.41 7.55
CA THR A 117 -13.10 -12.58 6.80
C THR A 117 -13.61 -13.70 7.69
N ILE A 118 -13.31 -13.66 9.01
CA ILE A 118 -13.88 -14.60 9.99
C ILE A 118 -15.39 -14.42 10.19
N PHE A 119 -15.93 -13.21 10.03
CA PHE A 119 -17.32 -12.92 10.40
C PHE A 119 -18.38 -13.69 9.59
N PRO A 120 -18.27 -13.88 8.26
CA PRO A 120 -19.16 -14.77 7.50
C PRO A 120 -19.19 -16.21 8.06
N TYR A 121 -18.05 -16.75 8.49
CA TYR A 121 -17.98 -18.09 9.08
C TYR A 121 -18.67 -18.19 10.45
N LEU A 122 -18.76 -17.09 11.19
CA LEU A 122 -19.55 -17.06 12.43
C LEU A 122 -21.05 -17.11 12.16
N ALA A 123 -21.51 -16.73 10.98
CA ALA A 123 -22.90 -16.86 10.56
C ALA A 123 -23.26 -18.31 10.18
N THR A 124 -22.28 -19.13 9.78
CA THR A 124 -22.45 -20.54 9.40
C THR A 124 -21.59 -21.49 10.27
N PRO A 125 -21.82 -21.55 11.60
CA PRO A 125 -20.92 -22.24 12.53
C PRO A 125 -20.83 -23.76 12.30
N LYS A 126 -21.83 -24.39 11.72
CA LYS A 126 -21.83 -25.84 11.40
C LYS A 126 -20.82 -26.17 10.30
N GLU A 127 -20.74 -25.31 9.28
CA GLU A 127 -19.80 -25.45 8.15
C GLU A 127 -18.37 -25.17 8.61
N ALA A 128 -18.19 -24.11 9.40
CA ALA A 128 -16.89 -23.77 9.99
C ALA A 128 -16.37 -24.91 10.91
N ALA A 129 -17.24 -25.54 11.69
CA ALA A 129 -16.86 -26.65 12.58
C ALA A 129 -16.55 -27.98 11.83
N ALA A 130 -17.08 -28.16 10.61
CA ALA A 130 -16.88 -29.38 9.84
C ALA A 130 -15.42 -29.61 9.41
N SER A 131 -14.64 -28.55 9.30
CA SER A 131 -13.22 -28.60 8.90
C SER A 131 -12.25 -28.67 10.08
N VAL A 132 -12.72 -28.56 11.35
CA VAL A 132 -11.88 -28.53 12.55
C VAL A 132 -11.74 -29.94 13.13
N THR A 133 -10.50 -30.41 13.28
CA THR A 133 -10.22 -31.70 13.90
C THR A 133 -10.02 -31.55 15.41
N TRP A 134 -10.15 -32.68 16.16
CA TRP A 134 -9.82 -32.69 17.58
C TRP A 134 -8.35 -32.35 17.85
N GLY A 135 -7.45 -32.68 16.90
CA GLY A 135 -6.04 -32.32 16.94
C GLY A 135 -5.78 -30.83 16.92
N ASP A 136 -6.64 -30.04 16.25
CA ASP A 136 -6.57 -28.60 16.21
C ASP A 136 -7.27 -27.94 17.41
N LEU A 137 -8.42 -28.50 17.80
CA LEU A 137 -9.28 -27.90 18.84
C LEU A 137 -8.65 -28.00 20.23
N ILE A 138 -8.10 -29.17 20.61
CA ILE A 138 -7.55 -29.38 21.96
C ILE A 138 -6.40 -28.42 22.27
N PRO A 139 -5.35 -28.28 21.41
CA PRO A 139 -4.29 -27.31 21.66
C PRO A 139 -4.80 -25.85 21.68
N ALA A 140 -5.76 -25.50 20.82
CA ALA A 140 -6.35 -24.16 20.81
C ALA A 140 -7.10 -23.83 22.11
N VAL A 141 -7.87 -24.79 22.66
CA VAL A 141 -8.55 -24.64 23.96
C VAL A 141 -7.55 -24.52 25.10
N ILE A 142 -6.49 -25.33 25.12
CA ILE A 142 -5.42 -25.24 26.11
C ILE A 142 -4.76 -23.85 26.05
N LEU A 143 -4.42 -23.36 24.84
CA LEU A 143 -3.85 -22.04 24.64
C LEU A 143 -4.80 -20.93 25.12
N PHE A 144 -6.08 -21.01 24.75
CA PHE A 144 -7.11 -20.07 25.18
C PHE A 144 -7.16 -19.93 26.70
N VAL A 145 -7.24 -21.08 27.43
CA VAL A 145 -7.34 -21.09 28.89
C VAL A 145 -6.03 -20.64 29.54
N ALA A 146 -4.89 -21.16 29.08
CA ALA A 146 -3.58 -20.82 29.65
C ALA A 146 -3.20 -19.36 29.43
N TYR A 147 -3.36 -18.87 28.21
CA TYR A 147 -3.03 -17.49 27.88
C TYR A 147 -4.00 -16.49 28.53
N GLY A 148 -5.31 -16.78 28.52
CA GLY A 148 -6.32 -15.96 29.20
C GLY A 148 -6.11 -15.89 30.70
N ALA A 149 -5.80 -17.01 31.34
CA ALA A 149 -5.45 -17.05 32.77
C ALA A 149 -4.18 -16.22 33.05
N THR A 150 -3.14 -16.38 32.23
CA THR A 150 -1.88 -15.61 32.35
C THR A 150 -2.17 -14.10 32.27
N MET A 151 -2.95 -13.65 31.28
CA MET A 151 -3.34 -12.24 31.13
C MET A 151 -4.10 -11.74 32.37
N PHE A 152 -5.13 -12.45 32.80
CA PHE A 152 -5.95 -12.03 33.93
C PHE A 152 -5.13 -11.94 35.22
N PHE A 153 -4.31 -12.95 35.52
CA PHE A 153 -3.49 -12.96 36.72
C PHE A 153 -2.35 -11.95 36.68
N ALA A 154 -1.82 -11.60 35.51
CA ALA A 154 -0.85 -10.53 35.36
C ALA A 154 -1.46 -9.13 35.61
N TRP A 155 -2.69 -8.88 35.16
CA TRP A 155 -3.36 -7.58 35.34
C TRP A 155 -4.02 -7.42 36.71
N ARG A 156 -4.51 -8.51 37.30
CA ARG A 156 -5.27 -8.46 38.59
C ARG A 156 -4.56 -7.72 39.73
N PRO A 157 -3.24 -7.86 39.98
CA PRO A 157 -2.53 -7.11 41.02
C PRO A 157 -2.56 -5.59 40.81
N ILE A 158 -2.62 -5.12 39.56
CA ILE A 158 -2.61 -3.70 39.21
C ILE A 158 -3.84 -2.98 39.77
N SER A 159 -5.01 -3.64 39.79
CA SER A 159 -6.23 -3.10 40.35
C SER A 159 -6.10 -2.72 41.85
N ARG A 160 -5.24 -3.47 42.58
CA ARG A 160 -4.99 -3.24 44.01
C ARG A 160 -4.14 -2.01 44.31
N LEU A 161 -3.51 -1.42 43.28
CA LEU A 161 -2.73 -0.18 43.42
C LEU A 161 -3.62 1.06 43.61
N TYR A 162 -4.90 0.97 43.22
CA TYR A 162 -5.84 2.06 43.35
C TYR A 162 -6.09 2.40 44.82
N ARG A 163 -6.11 3.72 45.11
CA ARG A 163 -6.52 4.28 46.41
C ARG A 163 -7.47 5.43 46.15
N ALA A 164 -8.58 5.40 46.85
CA ALA A 164 -9.52 6.49 46.86
C ALA A 164 -8.88 7.72 47.56
N THR A 165 -8.90 8.87 46.90
CA THR A 165 -8.31 10.10 47.43
C THR A 165 -9.31 11.23 47.29
N LYS A 166 -9.58 11.95 48.39
CA LYS A 166 -10.32 13.21 48.36
C LYS A 166 -9.39 14.32 47.92
N GLN A 167 -9.80 15.12 46.96
CA GLN A 167 -9.03 16.25 46.40
C GLN A 167 -9.89 17.52 46.47
N ASN A 168 -9.26 18.66 46.74
CA ASN A 168 -9.89 19.95 46.59
C ASN A 168 -9.98 20.36 45.10
N ILE A 169 -10.73 21.41 44.79
CA ILE A 169 -11.03 21.82 43.41
C ILE A 169 -9.76 22.14 42.59
N LYS A 170 -8.76 22.80 43.20
CA LYS A 170 -7.49 23.13 42.55
C LYS A 170 -6.70 21.85 42.23
N GLN A 171 -6.65 20.90 43.16
CA GLN A 171 -6.00 19.61 42.96
C GLN A 171 -6.70 18.78 41.88
N ARG A 172 -8.04 18.82 41.80
CA ARG A 172 -8.81 18.15 40.73
C ARG A 172 -8.47 18.77 39.38
N GLY A 173 -8.44 20.12 39.28
CA GLY A 173 -8.06 20.80 38.04
C GLY A 173 -6.67 20.39 37.55
N LEU A 174 -5.65 20.48 38.42
CA LEU A 174 -4.28 20.04 38.07
C LEU A 174 -4.23 18.56 37.71
N SER A 175 -4.96 17.73 38.48
CA SER A 175 -5.02 16.27 38.20
C SER A 175 -5.65 15.97 36.86
N THR A 176 -6.67 16.73 36.44
CA THR A 176 -7.29 16.58 35.12
C THR A 176 -6.33 16.93 34.00
N VAL A 177 -5.60 18.05 34.12
CA VAL A 177 -4.57 18.43 33.10
C VAL A 177 -3.53 17.34 32.94
N VAL A 178 -3.00 16.80 34.06
CA VAL A 178 -2.03 15.71 34.01
C VAL A 178 -2.63 14.44 33.40
N MET A 179 -3.89 14.10 33.73
CA MET A 179 -4.54 12.92 33.16
C MET A 179 -4.82 13.10 31.66
N LEU A 180 -5.14 14.30 31.20
CA LEU A 180 -5.29 14.60 29.77
C LEU A 180 -3.95 14.47 29.04
N PHE A 181 -2.85 14.92 29.64
CA PHE A 181 -1.52 14.69 29.08
C PHE A 181 -1.19 13.19 28.96
N VAL A 182 -1.47 12.40 30.01
CA VAL A 182 -1.31 10.93 29.96
C VAL A 182 -2.22 10.31 28.88
N GLY A 183 -3.45 10.83 28.72
CA GLY A 183 -4.34 10.43 27.64
C GLY A 183 -3.79 10.73 26.25
N GLY A 184 -3.09 11.86 26.10
CA GLY A 184 -2.36 12.17 24.86
C GLY A 184 -1.26 11.13 24.54
N LEU A 185 -0.52 10.66 25.56
CA LEU A 185 0.47 9.60 25.39
C LEU A 185 -0.18 8.25 25.02
N VAL A 186 -1.30 7.91 25.66
CA VAL A 186 -2.09 6.72 25.29
C VAL A 186 -2.60 6.83 23.85
N PHE A 187 -3.10 8.00 23.44
CA PHE A 187 -3.50 8.24 22.05
C PHE A 187 -2.34 8.09 21.05
N LEU A 188 -1.16 8.62 21.39
CA LEU A 188 0.04 8.44 20.55
C LEU A 188 0.43 6.95 20.41
N ALA A 189 0.30 6.16 21.46
CA ALA A 189 0.51 4.71 21.39
C ALA A 189 -0.52 4.04 20.46
N ILE A 190 -1.81 4.39 20.60
CA ILE A 190 -2.89 3.88 19.73
C ILE A 190 -2.63 4.27 18.26
N ARG A 191 -2.20 5.50 18.00
CA ARG A 191 -1.87 5.97 16.67
C ARG A 191 -0.63 5.27 16.06
N GLY A 192 0.19 4.65 16.86
CA GLY A 192 1.44 4.01 16.41
C GLY A 192 2.60 5.00 16.24
N GLY A 193 2.62 6.09 17.05
CA GLY A 193 3.67 7.10 17.05
C GLY A 193 3.33 8.40 16.33
N VAL A 194 4.35 9.19 16.00
CA VAL A 194 4.23 10.54 15.42
C VAL A 194 4.42 10.58 13.89
N SER A 195 4.79 9.46 13.26
CA SER A 195 5.00 9.38 11.80
C SER A 195 3.72 9.74 11.03
N PRO A 196 3.80 10.20 9.76
CA PRO A 196 2.63 10.46 8.93
C PRO A 196 1.70 9.26 8.81
N ALA A 197 2.24 8.04 8.69
CA ALA A 197 1.48 6.80 8.65
C ALA A 197 0.97 6.40 10.04
N PRO A 198 -0.35 6.26 10.26
CA PRO A 198 -0.89 5.67 11.48
C PRO A 198 -0.51 4.18 11.57
N ALA A 199 -0.82 3.55 12.71
CA ALA A 199 -0.61 2.11 12.87
C ALA A 199 -1.35 1.32 11.77
N ASN A 200 -0.63 0.47 11.08
CA ASN A 200 -1.12 -0.46 10.07
C ASN A 200 -0.19 -1.68 10.01
N VAL A 201 -0.62 -2.75 9.34
CA VAL A 201 0.14 -4.00 9.30
C VAL A 201 1.48 -3.87 8.58
N SER A 202 1.60 -2.96 7.61
CA SER A 202 2.85 -2.73 6.87
C SER A 202 4.02 -2.33 7.78
N LYS A 203 3.73 -1.65 8.90
CA LYS A 203 4.76 -1.20 9.85
C LYS A 203 5.56 -2.31 10.52
N VAL A 204 5.11 -3.55 10.42
CA VAL A 204 5.80 -4.72 10.99
C VAL A 204 6.36 -5.65 9.93
N TYR A 205 6.16 -5.33 8.65
CA TYR A 205 6.77 -6.05 7.53
C TYR A 205 8.24 -5.64 7.41
N PHE A 206 9.13 -6.62 7.40
CA PHE A 206 10.58 -6.40 7.45
C PHE A 206 11.39 -7.40 6.63
N SER A 207 10.73 -8.38 6.00
CA SER A 207 11.36 -9.48 5.28
C SER A 207 10.59 -9.82 4.01
N ASP A 208 11.25 -10.34 3.00
CA ASP A 208 10.63 -10.98 1.84
C ASP A 208 10.01 -12.36 2.18
N ASN A 209 10.36 -12.93 3.34
CA ASN A 209 9.68 -14.09 3.87
C ASN A 209 8.36 -13.70 4.53
N MET A 210 7.25 -13.98 3.84
CA MET A 210 5.90 -13.62 4.28
C MET A 210 5.50 -14.26 5.61
N PHE A 211 5.98 -15.46 5.93
CA PHE A 211 5.73 -16.11 7.21
C PHE A 211 6.23 -15.26 8.38
N LEU A 212 7.44 -14.68 8.26
CA LEU A 212 8.02 -13.82 9.30
C LEU A 212 7.23 -12.53 9.47
N ASN A 213 6.76 -11.92 8.37
CA ASN A 213 5.91 -10.73 8.41
C ASN A 213 4.56 -11.03 9.07
N GLN A 214 3.95 -12.17 8.74
CA GLN A 214 2.73 -12.62 9.40
C GLN A 214 2.98 -12.92 10.89
N ALA A 215 4.08 -13.58 11.25
CA ALA A 215 4.46 -13.84 12.63
C ALA A 215 4.64 -12.53 13.45
N ALA A 216 5.17 -11.46 12.85
CA ALA A 216 5.31 -10.15 13.48
C ALA A 216 3.97 -9.41 13.66
N THR A 217 2.97 -9.72 12.84
CA THR A 217 1.65 -9.08 12.88
C THR A 217 0.87 -9.51 14.13
N ASN A 218 0.33 -8.54 14.87
CA ASN A 218 -0.55 -8.81 16.01
C ASN A 218 -1.95 -9.21 15.53
N PRO A 219 -2.48 -10.40 15.87
CA PRO A 219 -3.77 -10.89 15.37
C PRO A 219 -4.97 -10.05 15.85
N VAL A 220 -4.91 -9.51 17.07
CA VAL A 220 -5.98 -8.66 17.60
C VAL A 220 -6.03 -7.35 16.85
N PHE A 221 -4.87 -6.77 16.53
CA PHE A 221 -4.78 -5.58 15.68
C PHE A 221 -5.27 -5.85 14.26
N SER A 222 -4.88 -6.98 13.66
CA SER A 222 -5.30 -7.38 12.31
C SER A 222 -6.82 -7.46 12.22
N LEU A 223 -7.46 -8.18 13.15
CA LEU A 223 -8.92 -8.28 13.22
C LEU A 223 -9.59 -6.93 13.44
N LEU A 224 -9.11 -6.13 14.41
CA LEU A 224 -9.69 -4.82 14.72
C LEU A 224 -9.56 -3.87 13.53
N SER A 225 -8.39 -3.76 12.92
CA SER A 225 -8.14 -2.84 11.81
C SER A 225 -8.90 -3.22 10.54
N SER A 226 -9.05 -4.52 10.25
CA SER A 226 -9.83 -4.99 9.11
C SER A 226 -11.34 -4.77 9.31
N SER A 227 -11.84 -4.98 10.54
CA SER A 227 -13.26 -4.75 10.87
C SER A 227 -13.70 -3.29 10.78
N MET A 228 -12.76 -2.34 10.83
CA MET A 228 -13.03 -0.90 10.72
C MET A 228 -13.01 -0.40 9.26
N ARG A 229 -12.74 -1.27 8.28
CA ARG A 229 -12.75 -0.91 6.86
C ARG A 229 -14.17 -0.92 6.31
N SER A 230 -14.40 -0.13 5.25
CA SER A 230 -15.65 -0.22 4.48
C SER A 230 -15.70 -1.58 3.80
N GLU A 231 -16.72 -2.36 4.09
CA GLU A 231 -16.95 -3.63 3.40
C GLU A 231 -17.38 -3.35 1.95
N LEU A 232 -16.71 -4.01 1.01
CA LEU A 232 -17.18 -4.13 -0.36
C LEU A 232 -18.33 -5.16 -0.36
N LYS A 233 -19.45 -4.83 -0.99
CA LYS A 233 -20.58 -5.75 -1.11
C LYS A 233 -20.60 -6.32 -2.52
N GLU A 234 -20.90 -7.58 -2.66
CA GLU A 234 -21.04 -8.26 -3.96
C GLU A 234 -22.00 -7.53 -4.92
N SER A 235 -23.03 -6.87 -4.36
CA SER A 235 -24.01 -6.09 -5.14
C SER A 235 -23.51 -4.74 -5.64
N ASP A 236 -22.37 -4.25 -5.13
CA ASP A 236 -21.84 -2.95 -5.52
C ASP A 236 -21.38 -3.01 -6.98
N TYR A 237 -21.63 -1.95 -7.75
CA TYR A 237 -21.24 -1.85 -9.16
C TYR A 237 -21.78 -2.97 -10.09
N ARG A 238 -22.89 -3.61 -9.73
CA ARG A 238 -23.53 -4.65 -10.57
C ARG A 238 -24.42 -4.01 -11.62
N TYR A 239 -23.88 -3.79 -12.82
CA TYR A 239 -24.58 -3.18 -13.96
C TYR A 239 -25.19 -4.21 -14.91
N PHE A 240 -24.56 -5.37 -15.06
CA PHE A 240 -24.88 -6.42 -16.01
C PHE A 240 -24.98 -7.79 -15.35
N GLY A 241 -25.63 -8.73 -16.02
CA GLY A 241 -25.46 -10.15 -15.73
C GLY A 241 -24.02 -10.60 -15.95
N GLU A 242 -23.60 -11.72 -15.35
CA GLU A 242 -22.20 -12.17 -15.43
C GLU A 242 -21.76 -12.47 -16.87
N GLU A 243 -22.61 -13.12 -17.67
CA GLU A 243 -22.32 -13.46 -19.06
C GLU A 243 -22.20 -12.20 -19.92
N GLU A 244 -23.17 -11.30 -19.85
CA GLU A 244 -23.16 -10.02 -20.57
C GLU A 244 -21.95 -9.15 -20.19
N CYS A 245 -21.64 -9.05 -18.89
CA CYS A 245 -20.45 -8.33 -18.43
C CYS A 245 -19.15 -8.92 -19.02
N SER A 246 -19.05 -10.25 -19.04
CA SER A 246 -17.90 -10.95 -19.60
C SER A 246 -17.77 -10.75 -21.11
N GLU A 247 -18.87 -10.77 -21.85
CA GLU A 247 -18.89 -10.49 -23.30
C GLU A 247 -18.44 -9.06 -23.61
N ILE A 248 -18.95 -8.06 -22.87
CA ILE A 248 -18.53 -6.68 -23.06
C ILE A 248 -17.05 -6.52 -22.70
N PHE A 249 -16.60 -7.09 -21.57
CA PHE A 249 -15.19 -7.03 -21.17
C PHE A 249 -14.27 -7.72 -22.17
N ALA A 250 -14.70 -8.80 -22.82
CA ALA A 250 -13.92 -9.47 -23.85
C ALA A 250 -13.62 -8.57 -25.05
N THR A 251 -14.47 -7.57 -25.36
CA THR A 251 -14.20 -6.58 -26.42
C THR A 251 -13.02 -5.66 -26.12
N LEU A 252 -12.64 -5.56 -24.84
CA LEU A 252 -11.52 -4.76 -24.33
C LEU A 252 -10.24 -5.57 -24.13
N LYS A 253 -10.28 -6.87 -24.39
CA LYS A 253 -9.10 -7.74 -24.31
C LYS A 253 -8.40 -7.85 -25.65
N GLN A 254 -7.11 -7.94 -25.59
CA GLN A 254 -6.29 -8.33 -26.72
C GLN A 254 -6.63 -9.76 -27.17
N SER A 255 -6.63 -10.01 -28.48
CA SER A 255 -6.76 -11.36 -29.01
C SER A 255 -5.57 -12.22 -28.53
N LYS A 256 -5.85 -13.49 -28.18
CA LYS A 256 -4.80 -14.46 -27.84
C LYS A 256 -3.94 -14.91 -29.05
N ALA A 257 -4.21 -14.39 -30.25
CA ALA A 257 -3.38 -14.64 -31.41
C ALA A 257 -2.02 -14.00 -31.14
N ILE A 258 -1.00 -14.81 -30.95
CA ILE A 258 0.41 -14.41 -30.75
C ILE A 258 0.88 -13.75 -32.07
N SER A 259 0.60 -12.47 -32.23
CA SER A 259 1.38 -11.62 -33.11
C SER A 259 2.73 -11.47 -32.43
N ALA A 260 3.83 -11.81 -33.10
CA ALA A 260 5.15 -11.55 -32.57
C ALA A 260 5.21 -10.06 -32.19
N PRO A 261 5.45 -9.70 -30.92
CA PRO A 261 5.41 -8.31 -30.53
C PRO A 261 6.46 -7.54 -31.32
N HIS A 262 6.14 -6.31 -31.72
CA HIS A 262 7.15 -5.42 -32.27
C HIS A 262 8.21 -5.18 -31.19
N SER A 263 9.39 -5.80 -31.35
CA SER A 263 10.46 -5.71 -30.35
C SER A 263 11.12 -4.34 -30.42
N VAL A 264 10.91 -3.53 -29.36
CA VAL A 264 11.58 -2.23 -29.19
C VAL A 264 12.90 -2.36 -28.44
N LEU A 265 13.22 -3.56 -27.92
CA LEU A 265 14.46 -3.85 -27.23
C LEU A 265 15.44 -4.59 -28.14
N ASN A 266 16.73 -4.34 -27.95
CA ASN A 266 17.82 -5.06 -28.64
C ASN A 266 18.30 -6.30 -27.87
N THR A 267 17.73 -6.54 -26.65
CA THR A 267 18.01 -7.69 -25.79
C THR A 267 16.72 -8.17 -25.12
N SER A 268 16.62 -9.47 -24.88
CA SER A 268 15.50 -10.07 -24.15
C SER A 268 15.72 -10.12 -22.64
N ARG A 269 16.91 -9.74 -22.15
CA ARG A 269 17.26 -9.79 -20.73
C ARG A 269 18.01 -8.53 -20.27
N PRO A 270 17.41 -7.34 -20.39
CA PRO A 270 18.00 -6.11 -19.90
C PRO A 270 18.00 -6.05 -18.38
N ASN A 271 18.88 -5.26 -17.81
CA ASN A 271 18.70 -4.72 -16.46
C ASN A 271 17.61 -3.66 -16.52
N ILE A 272 16.65 -3.71 -15.59
CA ILE A 272 15.46 -2.88 -15.66
C ILE A 272 15.45 -1.89 -14.49
N VAL A 273 15.32 -0.61 -14.82
CA VAL A 273 15.12 0.47 -13.86
C VAL A 273 13.76 1.10 -14.12
N LEU A 274 12.88 1.06 -13.14
CA LEU A 274 11.57 1.67 -13.22
C LEU A 274 11.51 2.90 -12.31
N ILE A 275 11.31 4.07 -12.89
CA ILE A 275 11.18 5.35 -12.19
C ILE A 275 9.71 5.75 -12.22
N VAL A 276 9.05 5.68 -11.06
CA VAL A 276 7.67 6.13 -10.88
C VAL A 276 7.71 7.58 -10.42
N LEU A 277 7.21 8.48 -11.27
CA LEU A 277 7.22 9.93 -11.04
C LEU A 277 5.96 10.33 -10.26
N GLU A 278 6.14 10.80 -9.03
CA GLU A 278 5.06 11.26 -8.15
C GLU A 278 4.35 12.48 -8.75
N GLY A 279 3.02 12.36 -8.98
CA GLY A 279 2.19 13.50 -9.37
C GLY A 279 2.52 14.15 -10.71
N PHE A 280 3.19 13.48 -11.64
CA PHE A 280 3.58 14.04 -12.94
C PHE A 280 2.43 13.96 -13.95
N GLY A 281 1.58 14.99 -13.99
CA GLY A 281 0.60 15.16 -15.07
C GLY A 281 1.26 15.56 -16.40
N ARG A 282 0.70 15.12 -17.53
CA ARG A 282 1.14 15.58 -18.85
C ARG A 282 1.08 17.10 -18.96
N THR A 283 0.07 17.73 -18.37
CA THR A 283 -0.10 19.18 -18.38
C THR A 283 1.10 19.90 -17.76
N THR A 284 1.59 19.48 -16.58
CA THR A 284 2.78 20.05 -15.96
C THR A 284 4.04 19.71 -16.74
N ALA A 285 4.16 18.46 -17.20
CA ALA A 285 5.34 17.95 -17.90
C ALA A 285 5.56 18.55 -19.29
N THR A 286 4.54 19.12 -19.95
CA THR A 286 4.68 19.77 -21.27
C THR A 286 4.52 21.28 -21.22
N THR A 287 4.42 21.85 -20.02
CA THR A 287 4.22 23.29 -19.84
C THR A 287 5.54 24.03 -20.07
N THR A 288 5.41 25.18 -20.75
CA THR A 288 6.45 26.23 -20.80
C THR A 288 5.98 27.38 -19.94
N ALA A 289 6.74 27.75 -18.93
CA ALA A 289 6.49 28.87 -18.05
C ALA A 289 7.73 29.78 -18.02
N GLU A 290 7.52 31.08 -17.91
CA GLU A 290 8.62 32.08 -17.84
C GLU A 290 9.66 31.92 -18.98
N GLY A 291 9.22 31.50 -20.17
CA GLY A 291 10.07 31.27 -21.34
C GLY A 291 10.95 30.01 -21.28
N LYS A 292 10.73 29.11 -20.33
CA LYS A 292 11.50 27.88 -20.13
C LYS A 292 10.57 26.65 -20.09
N ALA A 293 11.03 25.51 -20.63
CA ALA A 293 10.34 24.23 -20.42
C ALA A 293 10.44 23.82 -18.94
N VAL A 294 9.35 23.30 -18.38
CA VAL A 294 9.32 22.84 -16.98
C VAL A 294 10.11 21.54 -16.82
N THR A 295 10.03 20.64 -17.78
CA THR A 295 10.71 19.33 -17.74
C THR A 295 11.61 19.11 -18.97
N PRO A 296 12.70 19.87 -19.12
CA PRO A 296 13.57 19.75 -20.28
C PRO A 296 14.29 18.39 -20.38
N GLN A 297 14.54 17.72 -19.26
CA GLN A 297 15.17 16.40 -19.26
C GLN A 297 14.20 15.33 -19.78
N LEU A 298 12.97 15.31 -19.30
CA LEU A 298 11.93 14.41 -19.79
C LEU A 298 11.64 14.64 -21.28
N ASP A 299 11.63 15.89 -21.74
CA ASP A 299 11.47 16.22 -23.17
C ASP A 299 12.61 15.66 -24.01
N ALA A 300 13.86 15.76 -23.56
CA ALA A 300 15.02 15.17 -24.24
C ALA A 300 14.93 13.64 -24.28
N LEU A 301 14.49 13.01 -23.19
CA LEU A 301 14.29 11.55 -23.13
C LEU A 301 13.16 11.09 -24.05
N ARG A 302 12.07 11.85 -24.17
CA ARG A 302 10.97 11.59 -25.11
C ARG A 302 11.41 11.63 -26.58
N GLN A 303 12.35 12.52 -26.90
CA GLN A 303 12.88 12.64 -28.26
C GLN A 303 13.90 11.54 -28.62
N SER A 304 14.62 11.03 -27.61
CA SER A 304 15.70 10.05 -27.80
C SER A 304 15.32 8.61 -27.45
N GLY A 305 14.13 8.37 -26.92
CA GLY A 305 13.63 7.07 -26.50
C GLY A 305 12.29 6.67 -27.13
N VAL A 306 11.61 5.71 -26.55
CA VAL A 306 10.23 5.35 -26.91
C VAL A 306 9.28 6.17 -26.05
N SER A 307 8.51 7.08 -26.67
CA SER A 307 7.56 7.95 -25.98
C SER A 307 6.11 7.51 -26.23
N PHE A 308 5.30 7.50 -25.17
CA PHE A 308 3.89 7.11 -25.23
C PHE A 308 3.03 8.37 -25.11
N GLU A 309 2.40 8.77 -26.20
CA GLU A 309 1.71 10.05 -26.29
C GLU A 309 0.32 10.05 -25.64
N ASN A 310 -0.38 8.91 -25.62
CA ASN A 310 -1.73 8.74 -25.08
C ASN A 310 -1.75 7.78 -23.89
N MET A 311 -0.86 8.03 -22.90
CA MET A 311 -0.81 7.29 -21.66
C MET A 311 -1.66 7.97 -20.57
N PHE A 312 -2.45 7.18 -19.84
CA PHE A 312 -3.36 7.64 -18.79
C PHE A 312 -3.10 6.95 -17.46
N ALA A 313 -3.22 7.70 -16.37
CA ALA A 313 -3.26 7.15 -15.03
C ALA A 313 -4.56 6.37 -14.80
N ASN A 314 -4.52 5.28 -14.04
CA ASN A 314 -5.73 4.54 -13.67
C ASN A 314 -6.49 5.20 -12.50
N SER A 315 -5.89 6.17 -11.83
CA SER A 315 -6.49 6.93 -10.72
C SER A 315 -5.68 8.19 -10.40
N TYR A 316 -5.95 8.78 -9.25
CA TYR A 316 -5.43 10.08 -8.80
C TYR A 316 -4.67 10.01 -7.48
N ARG A 317 -4.23 8.81 -7.05
CA ARG A 317 -3.48 8.58 -5.80
C ARG A 317 -2.37 7.57 -6.01
N THR A 318 -1.26 7.80 -5.32
CA THR A 318 -0.04 6.98 -5.36
C THR A 318 -0.27 5.52 -5.03
N ASP A 319 -1.08 5.19 -4.00
CA ASP A 319 -1.38 3.80 -3.62
C ASP A 319 -2.11 3.01 -4.72
N ARG A 320 -2.92 3.69 -5.54
CA ARG A 320 -3.64 3.11 -6.67
C ARG A 320 -2.78 3.06 -7.93
N GLY A 321 -2.03 4.15 -8.20
CA GLY A 321 -1.11 4.23 -9.32
C GLY A 321 0.02 3.20 -9.21
N THR A 322 0.59 3.03 -8.02
CA THR A 322 1.63 2.01 -7.76
C THR A 322 1.11 0.60 -8.06
N VAL A 323 -0.11 0.24 -7.65
CA VAL A 323 -0.71 -1.06 -7.97
C VAL A 323 -0.94 -1.20 -9.47
N ALA A 324 -1.43 -0.16 -10.13
CA ALA A 324 -1.65 -0.18 -11.58
C ALA A 324 -0.34 -0.42 -12.35
N VAL A 325 0.71 0.30 -11.99
CA VAL A 325 2.05 0.19 -12.62
C VAL A 325 2.68 -1.18 -12.35
N MET A 326 2.67 -1.66 -11.10
CA MET A 326 3.41 -2.86 -10.69
C MET A 326 2.66 -4.16 -10.94
N SER A 327 1.32 -4.14 -10.81
CA SER A 327 0.48 -5.34 -10.88
C SER A 327 -0.47 -5.38 -12.07
N GLY A 328 -0.44 -4.37 -12.95
CA GLY A 328 -1.35 -4.31 -14.10
C GLY A 328 -2.83 -4.30 -13.71
N HIS A 329 -3.15 -3.90 -12.46
CA HIS A 329 -4.51 -3.91 -11.94
C HIS A 329 -5.07 -2.49 -11.82
N PRO A 330 -6.11 -2.13 -12.58
CA PRO A 330 -6.71 -0.80 -12.53
C PRO A 330 -7.30 -0.48 -11.15
N ALA A 331 -7.42 0.81 -10.87
CA ALA A 331 -7.97 1.25 -9.59
C ALA A 331 -9.50 1.07 -9.53
N HIS A 332 -9.98 0.70 -8.35
CA HIS A 332 -11.42 0.66 -8.03
C HIS A 332 -11.93 2.05 -7.62
N PRO A 333 -13.18 2.45 -7.97
CA PRO A 333 -13.70 3.79 -7.67
C PRO A 333 -13.67 4.21 -6.19
N VAL A 334 -13.81 3.26 -5.27
CA VAL A 334 -13.86 3.53 -3.82
C VAL A 334 -12.69 2.89 -3.07
N ALA A 335 -12.43 1.61 -3.32
CA ALA A 335 -11.44 0.84 -2.58
C ALA A 335 -10.02 1.05 -3.11
N SER A 336 -9.03 1.04 -2.20
CA SER A 336 -7.64 0.81 -2.55
C SER A 336 -7.28 -0.61 -2.11
N ILE A 337 -6.87 -1.46 -3.02
CA ILE A 337 -6.57 -2.87 -2.73
C ILE A 337 -5.38 -3.01 -1.77
N MET A 338 -4.45 -2.05 -1.74
CA MET A 338 -3.36 -2.02 -0.74
C MET A 338 -3.87 -2.03 0.71
N LYS A 339 -5.11 -1.57 0.95
CA LYS A 339 -5.72 -1.62 2.29
C LYS A 339 -6.22 -3.01 2.68
N TYR A 340 -6.18 -3.97 1.75
CA TYR A 340 -6.56 -5.37 1.94
C TYR A 340 -5.34 -6.26 1.65
N PRO A 341 -4.37 -6.37 2.57
CA PRO A 341 -3.08 -7.01 2.31
C PRO A 341 -3.21 -8.44 1.75
N GLN A 342 -4.14 -9.24 2.26
CA GLN A 342 -4.36 -10.61 1.79
C GLN A 342 -4.74 -10.65 0.33
N LYS A 343 -5.65 -9.76 -0.10
CA LYS A 343 -6.08 -9.62 -1.50
C LYS A 343 -4.96 -9.04 -2.37
N ALA A 344 -4.25 -8.03 -1.86
CA ALA A 344 -3.14 -7.38 -2.57
C ALA A 344 -1.99 -8.35 -2.87
N HIS A 345 -1.70 -9.29 -1.97
CA HIS A 345 -0.65 -10.30 -2.14
C HIS A 345 -0.98 -11.37 -3.21
N THR A 346 -2.25 -11.51 -3.60
CA THR A 346 -2.64 -12.44 -4.68
C THR A 346 -2.57 -11.82 -6.07
N LEU A 347 -2.25 -10.53 -6.17
CA LEU A 347 -2.08 -9.88 -7.48
C LEU A 347 -0.84 -10.41 -8.20
N PRO A 348 -0.90 -10.62 -9.51
CA PRO A 348 0.30 -10.76 -10.31
C PRO A 348 1.12 -9.47 -10.22
N ALA A 349 2.44 -9.53 -10.37
CA ALA A 349 3.26 -8.33 -10.35
C ALA A 349 4.51 -8.48 -11.20
N ILE A 350 5.00 -7.36 -11.75
CA ILE A 350 6.26 -7.32 -12.52
C ILE A 350 7.41 -7.89 -11.67
N ALA A 351 7.48 -7.49 -10.39
CA ALA A 351 8.57 -7.92 -9.51
C ALA A 351 8.57 -9.44 -9.29
N SER A 352 7.40 -10.06 -9.00
CA SER A 352 7.31 -11.52 -8.82
C SER A 352 7.62 -12.29 -10.12
N SER A 353 7.14 -11.79 -11.28
CA SER A 353 7.45 -12.39 -12.57
C SER A 353 8.94 -12.34 -12.90
N LEU A 354 9.59 -11.18 -12.68
CA LEU A 354 11.02 -11.02 -12.90
C LEU A 354 11.87 -11.81 -11.89
N LYS A 355 11.44 -11.87 -10.61
CA LYS A 355 12.09 -12.69 -9.59
C LYS A 355 12.09 -14.18 -9.97
N ALA A 356 10.99 -14.68 -10.53
CA ALA A 356 10.92 -16.05 -11.05
C ALA A 356 11.91 -16.30 -12.19
N GLU A 357 12.25 -15.27 -12.98
CA GLU A 357 13.28 -15.28 -14.02
C GLU A 357 14.71 -15.02 -13.49
N GLY A 358 14.88 -14.94 -12.17
CA GLY A 358 16.20 -14.80 -11.52
C GLY A 358 16.71 -13.36 -11.44
N TYR A 359 15.85 -12.35 -11.59
CA TYR A 359 16.18 -10.95 -11.33
C TYR A 359 16.24 -10.67 -9.82
N ALA A 360 17.23 -9.92 -9.38
CA ALA A 360 17.20 -9.29 -8.06
C ALA A 360 16.19 -8.13 -8.09
N THR A 361 15.36 -7.98 -7.05
CA THR A 361 14.28 -6.99 -7.05
C THR A 361 14.42 -6.02 -5.89
N SER A 362 14.47 -4.71 -6.18
CA SER A 362 14.55 -3.66 -5.15
C SER A 362 13.61 -2.50 -5.43
N PHE A 363 13.15 -1.86 -4.33
CA PHE A 363 12.32 -0.68 -4.36
C PHE A 363 12.87 0.39 -3.42
N THR A 364 13.05 1.59 -3.94
CA THR A 364 13.59 2.74 -3.21
C THR A 364 12.57 3.87 -3.17
N TYR A 365 12.36 4.45 -1.96
CA TYR A 365 11.41 5.52 -1.73
C TYR A 365 11.88 6.47 -0.65
N GLY A 366 11.99 7.75 -0.94
CA GLY A 366 12.41 8.79 0.01
C GLY A 366 11.47 9.00 1.21
N GLY A 367 10.25 8.51 1.16
CA GLY A 367 9.24 8.61 2.21
C GLY A 367 9.09 7.36 3.07
N ASP A 368 8.04 7.35 3.92
CA ASP A 368 7.70 6.20 4.78
C ASP A 368 6.90 5.15 3.99
N ALA A 369 7.54 4.05 3.59
CA ALA A 369 6.91 2.96 2.83
C ALA A 369 5.76 2.25 3.60
N ASN A 370 5.57 2.53 4.88
CA ASN A 370 4.42 2.02 5.63
C ASN A 370 3.13 2.82 5.41
N PHE A 371 3.23 4.00 4.78
CA PHE A 371 2.05 4.75 4.41
C PHE A 371 1.20 3.93 3.43
N THR A 372 -0.12 3.88 3.65
CA THR A 372 -1.12 3.12 2.86
C THR A 372 -0.84 1.60 2.69
N ASN A 373 -0.05 0.97 3.56
CA ASN A 373 0.41 -0.43 3.47
C ASN A 373 1.34 -0.74 2.29
N THR A 374 2.04 0.25 1.75
CA THR A 374 2.91 0.09 0.57
C THR A 374 3.99 -0.98 0.79
N ALA A 375 4.71 -0.98 1.94
CA ALA A 375 5.72 -2.01 2.21
C ALA A 375 5.13 -3.42 2.24
N SER A 376 3.94 -3.59 2.83
CA SER A 376 3.23 -4.87 2.82
C SER A 376 2.92 -5.34 1.38
N TYR A 377 2.44 -4.43 0.54
CA TYR A 377 2.17 -4.72 -0.87
C TYR A 377 3.45 -5.11 -1.63
N LEU A 378 4.53 -4.33 -1.48
CA LEU A 378 5.78 -4.56 -2.20
C LEU A 378 6.42 -5.91 -1.83
N TYR A 379 6.53 -6.24 -0.54
CA TYR A 379 7.02 -7.56 -0.12
C TYR A 379 6.11 -8.69 -0.62
N GLY A 380 4.79 -8.51 -0.50
CA GLY A 380 3.81 -9.51 -0.94
C GLY A 380 3.78 -9.74 -2.46
N THR A 381 4.30 -8.80 -3.25
CA THR A 381 4.33 -8.85 -4.71
C THR A 381 5.73 -9.09 -5.30
N GLY A 382 6.72 -9.46 -4.46
CA GLY A 382 7.98 -10.03 -4.91
C GLY A 382 9.21 -9.13 -4.84
N PHE A 383 9.14 -7.95 -4.23
CA PHE A 383 10.34 -7.16 -3.94
C PHE A 383 11.11 -7.77 -2.78
N GLU A 384 12.42 -8.01 -2.98
CA GLU A 384 13.31 -8.62 -1.98
C GLU A 384 13.89 -7.57 -1.03
N ARG A 385 14.13 -6.35 -1.56
CA ARG A 385 14.70 -5.25 -0.80
C ARG A 385 13.83 -3.99 -0.96
N ILE A 386 13.46 -3.40 0.17
CA ILE A 386 12.79 -2.11 0.24
C ILE A 386 13.66 -1.16 1.03
N THR A 387 14.08 -0.06 0.39
CA THR A 387 14.85 1.02 1.01
C THR A 387 13.93 2.24 1.13
N ASP A 388 13.59 2.62 2.34
CA ASP A 388 12.71 3.76 2.63
C ASP A 388 13.42 4.79 3.53
N GLN A 389 12.74 5.89 3.84
CA GLN A 389 13.26 6.96 4.70
C GLN A 389 13.89 6.44 6.01
N LYS A 390 13.40 5.33 6.58
CA LYS A 390 13.87 4.81 7.86
C LYS A 390 15.21 4.09 7.75
N SER A 391 15.47 3.48 6.61
CA SER A 391 16.72 2.79 6.31
C SER A 391 17.78 3.72 5.70
N MET A 392 17.36 4.89 5.19
CA MET A 392 18.26 5.94 4.70
C MET A 392 18.77 6.80 5.86
N HIS A 393 20.06 7.09 5.86
CA HIS A 393 20.72 7.93 6.88
C HIS A 393 21.51 9.04 6.20
N PHE A 394 20.80 9.99 5.58
CA PHE A 394 21.42 11.15 4.93
C PHE A 394 21.63 12.28 5.94
N ASP A 395 22.76 12.99 5.81
CA ASP A 395 22.97 14.28 6.46
C ASP A 395 22.29 15.38 5.65
N ALA A 396 20.97 15.27 5.52
CA ALA A 396 20.11 16.15 4.75
C ALA A 396 18.78 16.37 5.48
N PRO A 397 18.18 17.56 5.37
CA PRO A 397 16.87 17.83 5.98
C PRO A 397 15.79 16.97 5.32
N THR A 398 14.86 16.47 6.12
CA THR A 398 13.64 15.82 5.63
C THR A 398 12.53 16.85 5.44
N ALA A 399 11.85 16.80 4.31
CA ALA A 399 10.59 17.50 4.08
C ALA A 399 9.45 16.80 4.85
N LYS A 400 8.22 17.32 4.70
CA LYS A 400 7.03 16.78 5.37
C LYS A 400 6.80 15.28 5.15
N TRP A 401 7.13 14.77 3.97
CA TRP A 401 6.87 13.39 3.55
C TRP A 401 8.10 12.49 3.55
N GLY A 402 9.31 13.06 3.60
CA GLY A 402 10.56 12.31 3.57
C GLY A 402 11.73 13.10 3.01
N TYR A 403 12.73 12.39 2.53
CA TYR A 403 13.88 12.99 1.85
C TYR A 403 13.50 13.49 0.45
N ALA A 404 14.08 14.62 0.03
CA ALA A 404 13.86 15.18 -1.29
C ALA A 404 14.59 14.39 -2.39
N ASP A 405 14.12 14.53 -3.64
CA ASP A 405 14.59 13.74 -4.77
C ASP A 405 16.06 13.99 -5.14
N ASP A 406 16.68 15.10 -4.75
CA ASP A 406 18.11 15.35 -4.96
C ASP A 406 18.97 14.26 -4.30
N VAL A 407 18.78 14.02 -3.00
CA VAL A 407 19.56 13.02 -2.26
C VAL A 407 19.11 11.59 -2.56
N VAL A 408 17.81 11.38 -2.81
CA VAL A 408 17.27 10.05 -3.11
C VAL A 408 17.70 9.57 -4.49
N CYS A 409 17.70 10.44 -5.51
CA CYS A 409 18.20 10.11 -6.85
C CYS A 409 19.70 9.84 -6.84
N ASP A 410 20.49 10.62 -6.10
CA ASP A 410 21.94 10.37 -5.98
C ASP A 410 22.20 9.01 -5.30
N PHE A 411 21.45 8.66 -4.24
CA PHE A 411 21.53 7.34 -3.60
C PHE A 411 21.12 6.20 -4.54
N PHE A 412 19.97 6.33 -5.20
CA PHE A 412 19.47 5.32 -6.12
C PHE A 412 20.39 5.11 -7.32
N ALA A 413 21.05 6.20 -7.78
CA ALA A 413 22.06 6.10 -8.84
C ALA A 413 23.21 5.15 -8.46
N GLU A 414 23.70 5.25 -7.23
CA GLU A 414 24.74 4.36 -6.70
C GLU A 414 24.24 2.93 -6.50
N GLU A 415 23.00 2.77 -5.97
CA GLU A 415 22.39 1.46 -5.79
C GLU A 415 22.30 0.68 -7.09
N VAL A 416 21.85 1.34 -8.19
CA VAL A 416 21.76 0.74 -9.51
C VAL A 416 23.14 0.36 -10.06
N LEU A 417 24.16 1.20 -9.85
CA LEU A 417 25.53 0.88 -10.28
C LEU A 417 26.14 -0.29 -9.48
N GLN A 418 25.81 -0.39 -8.19
CA GLN A 418 26.22 -1.53 -7.37
C GLN A 418 25.57 -2.82 -7.87
N LEU A 419 24.25 -2.82 -8.13
CA LEU A 419 23.53 -3.96 -8.69
C LEU A 419 24.10 -4.38 -10.04
N ALA A 420 24.45 -3.43 -10.90
CA ALA A 420 25.11 -3.72 -12.17
C ALA A 420 26.47 -4.43 -12.00
N GLY A 421 27.19 -4.13 -10.92
CA GLY A 421 28.47 -4.78 -10.56
C GLY A 421 28.31 -6.21 -10.03
N GLU A 422 27.13 -6.62 -9.57
CA GLU A 422 26.89 -7.96 -9.03
C GLU A 422 26.76 -9.05 -10.11
N GLY A 423 26.61 -8.68 -11.38
CA GLY A 423 26.55 -9.61 -12.52
C GLY A 423 25.25 -10.42 -12.61
N LYS A 424 24.23 -10.10 -11.83
CA LYS A 424 22.88 -10.65 -11.95
C LYS A 424 21.97 -9.63 -12.62
N PRO A 425 20.98 -10.05 -13.40
CA PRO A 425 19.95 -9.14 -13.88
C PRO A 425 19.17 -8.58 -12.67
N TYR A 426 18.77 -7.33 -12.75
CA TYR A 426 18.04 -6.67 -11.68
C TYR A 426 16.84 -5.89 -12.20
N PHE A 427 15.84 -5.77 -11.31
CA PHE A 427 14.69 -4.88 -11.42
C PHE A 427 14.72 -3.94 -10.23
N ALA A 428 15.20 -2.74 -10.46
CA ALA A 428 15.28 -1.69 -9.44
C ALA A 428 14.21 -0.63 -9.70
N SER A 429 13.42 -0.29 -8.69
CA SER A 429 12.35 0.69 -8.81
C SER A 429 12.56 1.86 -7.87
N LEU A 430 12.30 3.08 -8.35
CA LEU A 430 12.29 4.31 -7.58
C LEU A 430 10.90 4.95 -7.66
N LEU A 431 10.34 5.35 -6.52
CA LEU A 431 9.22 6.28 -6.45
C LEU A 431 9.77 7.64 -6.00
N THR A 432 9.60 8.68 -6.83
CA THR A 432 9.98 10.06 -6.47
C THR A 432 8.99 10.65 -5.47
N LEU A 433 9.32 11.80 -4.86
CA LEU A 433 8.52 12.36 -3.78
C LEU A 433 8.34 13.88 -3.84
N SER A 434 9.32 14.61 -4.40
CA SER A 434 9.42 16.06 -4.22
C SER A 434 8.31 16.86 -4.90
N SER A 435 7.69 16.30 -5.94
CA SER A 435 6.52 16.88 -6.63
C SER A 435 5.18 16.65 -5.90
N HIS A 436 5.21 16.19 -4.64
CA HIS A 436 4.04 16.06 -3.76
C HIS A 436 3.77 17.35 -2.97
N GLU A 437 2.50 17.62 -2.66
CA GLU A 437 2.12 18.72 -1.76
C GLU A 437 2.86 18.67 -0.41
N PRO A 438 3.39 19.78 0.09
CA PRO A 438 3.13 21.18 -0.25
C PRO A 438 4.04 21.79 -1.31
N PHE A 439 4.75 21.02 -2.15
CA PHE A 439 5.62 21.47 -3.24
C PHE A 439 6.80 22.34 -2.76
N GLU A 440 7.34 22.00 -1.60
CA GLU A 440 8.49 22.70 -0.99
C GLU A 440 9.77 21.96 -1.32
N VAL A 441 10.57 22.54 -2.21
CA VAL A 441 11.85 21.99 -2.67
C VAL A 441 12.96 23.04 -2.57
N PRO A 442 14.23 22.65 -2.38
CA PRO A 442 15.36 23.58 -2.36
C PRO A 442 15.77 24.00 -3.80
N PHE A 443 14.84 24.54 -4.55
CA PHE A 443 14.98 24.90 -5.95
C PHE A 443 14.20 26.17 -6.26
N ASP A 444 14.68 26.99 -7.19
CA ASP A 444 14.08 28.28 -7.53
C ASP A 444 14.18 28.52 -9.05
N ALA A 445 13.50 27.66 -9.81
CA ALA A 445 13.43 27.77 -11.27
C ALA A 445 12.16 28.47 -11.75
N PHE A 446 11.06 28.39 -10.97
CA PHE A 446 9.75 28.96 -11.31
C PHE A 446 9.07 29.54 -10.06
N GLU A 447 8.31 30.65 -10.25
CA GLU A 447 7.49 31.23 -9.16
C GLU A 447 6.35 30.30 -8.72
N ASP A 448 5.75 29.57 -9.67
CA ASP A 448 4.72 28.58 -9.38
C ASP A 448 5.32 27.35 -8.67
N LYS A 449 4.87 27.09 -7.44
CA LYS A 449 5.43 25.99 -6.60
C LYS A 449 5.26 24.61 -7.22
N VAL A 450 4.15 24.36 -7.92
CA VAL A 450 3.88 23.07 -8.57
C VAL A 450 4.88 22.85 -9.71
N LEU A 451 5.04 23.85 -10.56
CA LEU A 451 5.98 23.80 -11.68
C LEU A 451 7.43 23.74 -11.18
N ASN A 452 7.75 24.46 -10.11
CA ASN A 452 9.07 24.47 -9.51
C ASN A 452 9.44 23.09 -8.93
N ALA A 453 8.51 22.44 -8.22
CA ALA A 453 8.71 21.09 -7.66
C ALA A 453 8.81 20.02 -8.78
N THR A 454 7.99 20.14 -9.83
CA THR A 454 8.07 19.28 -11.03
C THR A 454 9.43 19.42 -11.72
N ALA A 455 9.91 20.66 -11.90
CA ALA A 455 11.22 20.95 -12.50
C ALA A 455 12.39 20.45 -11.65
N PHE A 456 12.27 20.50 -10.32
CA PHE A 456 13.25 19.94 -9.40
C PHE A 456 13.42 18.44 -9.59
N THR A 457 12.31 17.68 -9.59
CA THR A 457 12.33 16.23 -9.82
C THR A 457 12.88 15.91 -11.21
N ASP A 458 12.44 16.61 -12.28
CA ASP A 458 12.95 16.43 -13.64
C ASP A 458 14.47 16.60 -13.71
N HIS A 459 14.99 17.67 -13.07
CA HIS A 459 16.43 17.96 -13.03
C HIS A 459 17.22 16.81 -12.40
N HIS A 460 16.80 16.30 -11.23
CA HIS A 460 17.54 15.29 -10.51
C HIS A 460 17.41 13.89 -11.13
N VAL A 461 16.26 13.55 -11.69
CA VAL A 461 16.06 12.34 -12.49
C VAL A 461 16.92 12.37 -13.76
N GLY A 462 16.99 13.51 -14.47
CA GLY A 462 17.84 13.67 -15.63
C GLY A 462 19.32 13.49 -15.29
N LYS A 463 19.80 14.16 -14.24
CA LYS A 463 21.18 14.03 -13.74
C LYS A 463 21.52 12.57 -13.37
N MET A 464 20.60 11.86 -12.73
CA MET A 464 20.75 10.45 -12.39
C MET A 464 20.91 9.58 -13.64
N ILE A 465 20.07 9.75 -14.64
CA ILE A 465 20.13 9.01 -15.92
C ILE A 465 21.42 9.32 -16.67
N ASP A 466 21.85 10.59 -16.71
CA ASP A 466 23.11 10.99 -17.35
C ASP A 466 24.33 10.34 -16.67
N ARG A 467 24.26 10.12 -15.36
CA ARG A 467 25.31 9.41 -14.63
C ARG A 467 25.43 7.97 -15.10
N TRP A 468 24.32 7.25 -15.29
CA TRP A 468 24.35 5.87 -15.82
C TRP A 468 24.80 5.81 -17.28
N ARG A 469 24.37 6.78 -18.11
CA ARG A 469 24.72 6.88 -19.55
C ARG A 469 26.22 6.89 -19.79
N ASN A 470 27.00 7.40 -18.83
CA ASN A 470 28.46 7.45 -18.90
C ASN A 470 29.16 6.20 -18.33
N THR A 471 28.44 5.10 -18.14
CA THR A 471 28.99 3.84 -17.60
C THR A 471 28.67 2.65 -18.51
N PRO A 472 29.47 1.57 -18.47
CA PRO A 472 29.17 0.34 -19.22
C PRO A 472 27.83 -0.32 -18.83
N ALA A 473 27.28 -0.02 -17.65
CA ALA A 473 25.99 -0.54 -17.21
C ALA A 473 24.84 -0.09 -18.13
N TRP A 474 25.01 1.07 -18.77
CA TRP A 474 24.01 1.64 -19.67
C TRP A 474 23.67 0.75 -20.86
N ASP A 475 24.66 0.06 -21.44
CA ASP A 475 24.51 -0.71 -22.69
C ASP A 475 23.42 -1.79 -22.61
N ASN A 476 23.22 -2.39 -21.44
CA ASN A 476 22.17 -3.39 -21.18
C ASN A 476 21.08 -2.89 -20.22
N MET A 477 20.90 -1.59 -20.10
CA MET A 477 19.91 -1.00 -19.19
C MET A 477 18.66 -0.57 -19.96
N LEU A 478 17.49 -0.98 -19.48
CA LEU A 478 16.19 -0.40 -19.82
C LEU A 478 15.73 0.50 -18.67
N VAL A 479 15.56 1.77 -18.94
CA VAL A 479 15.00 2.73 -18.00
C VAL A 479 13.57 3.08 -18.43
N VAL A 480 12.61 2.79 -17.59
CA VAL A 480 11.19 3.09 -17.77
C VAL A 480 10.81 4.23 -16.82
N LEU A 481 10.36 5.34 -17.35
CA LEU A 481 9.77 6.44 -16.58
C LEU A 481 8.26 6.44 -16.80
N ILE A 482 7.48 6.48 -15.72
CA ILE A 482 6.02 6.58 -15.77
C ILE A 482 5.52 7.33 -14.53
N ALA A 483 4.50 8.16 -14.66
CA ALA A 483 3.91 8.80 -13.47
C ALA A 483 2.95 7.83 -12.75
N ASP A 484 2.83 7.99 -11.42
CA ASP A 484 1.83 7.28 -10.62
C ASP A 484 0.42 7.86 -10.79
N HIS A 485 0.29 9.15 -10.97
CA HIS A 485 -0.94 9.87 -11.33
C HIS A 485 -0.60 11.27 -11.84
N GLY A 486 -1.60 11.93 -12.42
CA GLY A 486 -1.52 13.36 -12.73
C GLY A 486 -1.87 14.24 -11.52
N ILE A 487 -1.61 15.53 -11.62
CA ILE A 487 -1.88 16.52 -10.57
C ILE A 487 -3.00 17.50 -10.99
N SER A 488 -3.67 18.15 -10.00
CA SER A 488 -4.66 19.21 -10.28
C SER A 488 -3.95 20.49 -10.70
N TYR A 489 -3.59 20.56 -11.97
CA TYR A 489 -2.93 21.72 -12.58
C TYR A 489 -3.53 22.03 -13.96
N PRO A 490 -3.92 23.30 -14.26
CA PRO A 490 -4.05 24.41 -13.29
C PRO A 490 -4.96 24.08 -12.10
N GLU A 491 -4.84 24.88 -11.02
CA GLU A 491 -5.71 24.72 -9.85
C GLU A 491 -7.19 24.68 -10.26
N GLY A 492 -7.97 23.75 -9.67
CA GLY A 492 -9.37 23.52 -10.00
C GLY A 492 -9.62 22.51 -11.13
N THR A 493 -8.57 21.94 -11.74
CA THR A 493 -8.73 20.83 -12.70
C THR A 493 -9.45 19.66 -12.03
N GLN A 494 -10.59 19.26 -12.60
CA GLN A 494 -11.44 18.22 -12.02
C GLN A 494 -10.77 16.86 -11.99
N ILE A 495 -10.97 16.13 -10.90
CA ILE A 495 -10.29 14.86 -10.61
C ILE A 495 -10.57 13.76 -11.64
N GLY A 496 -11.78 13.73 -12.22
CA GLY A 496 -12.18 12.74 -13.24
C GLY A 496 -11.87 13.15 -14.68
N SER A 497 -11.39 14.39 -14.92
CA SER A 497 -11.21 14.93 -16.27
C SER A 497 -10.05 14.30 -17.03
N VAL A 498 -10.16 14.23 -18.36
CA VAL A 498 -9.13 13.71 -19.28
C VAL A 498 -7.76 14.38 -19.07
N PRO A 499 -7.63 15.73 -18.99
CA PRO A 499 -6.34 16.37 -18.77
C PRO A 499 -5.66 15.95 -17.45
N ARG A 500 -6.46 15.72 -16.39
CA ARG A 500 -5.97 15.29 -15.07
C ARG A 500 -5.34 13.91 -15.11
N GLN A 501 -5.86 13.01 -15.95
CA GLN A 501 -5.44 11.62 -15.99
C GLN A 501 -4.35 11.34 -17.02
N ARG A 502 -4.09 12.27 -17.95
CA ARG A 502 -3.03 12.09 -18.93
C ARG A 502 -1.66 12.28 -18.29
N ILE A 503 -0.78 11.29 -18.46
CA ILE A 503 0.54 11.21 -17.83
C ILE A 503 1.64 10.92 -18.86
N PRO A 504 2.91 11.23 -18.59
CA PRO A 504 4.02 10.78 -19.39
C PRO A 504 4.38 9.32 -19.13
N MET A 505 4.80 8.61 -20.17
CA MET A 505 5.59 7.37 -20.09
C MET A 505 6.69 7.43 -21.16
N VAL A 506 7.93 7.06 -20.76
CA VAL A 506 9.10 7.04 -21.67
C VAL A 506 9.95 5.82 -21.33
N TRP A 507 10.39 5.10 -22.36
CA TRP A 507 11.40 4.05 -22.25
C TRP A 507 12.70 4.53 -22.90
N THR A 508 13.81 4.41 -22.18
CA THR A 508 15.14 4.82 -22.63
C THR A 508 16.20 3.83 -22.14
N GLY A 509 17.45 4.03 -22.46
CA GLY A 509 18.55 3.14 -22.07
C GLY A 509 19.20 2.48 -23.27
N GLY A 510 20.38 1.93 -23.09
CA GLY A 510 21.12 1.24 -24.13
C GLY A 510 20.43 -0.03 -24.66
N ALA A 511 19.50 -0.59 -23.88
CA ALA A 511 18.68 -1.72 -24.31
C ALA A 511 17.56 -1.32 -25.29
N VAL A 512 17.23 -0.04 -25.42
CA VAL A 512 16.24 0.45 -26.40
C VAL A 512 16.85 0.49 -27.79
N ARG A 513 16.15 -0.05 -28.77
CA ARG A 513 16.67 -0.23 -30.14
C ARG A 513 16.77 1.09 -30.90
N GLU A 514 15.70 1.84 -30.91
CA GLU A 514 15.60 3.13 -31.61
C GLU A 514 14.49 4.01 -31.01
N PRO A 515 14.56 5.32 -31.15
CA PRO A 515 13.50 6.24 -30.76
C PRO A 515 12.20 5.94 -31.51
N MET A 516 11.07 5.96 -30.80
CA MET A 516 9.75 5.70 -31.37
C MET A 516 8.68 6.51 -30.64
N GLN A 517 7.65 6.94 -31.36
CA GLN A 517 6.48 7.58 -30.79
C GLN A 517 5.27 6.66 -30.91
N ILE A 518 4.63 6.35 -29.77
CA ILE A 518 3.47 5.47 -29.64
C ILE A 518 2.23 6.30 -29.37
N ASN A 519 1.24 6.20 -30.27
CA ASN A 519 -0.01 6.97 -30.21
C ASN A 519 -1.21 6.15 -29.72
N THR A 520 -1.03 4.85 -29.42
CA THR A 520 -2.05 3.98 -28.87
C THR A 520 -2.56 4.53 -27.53
N TYR A 521 -3.89 4.59 -27.36
CA TYR A 521 -4.48 4.87 -26.06
C TYR A 521 -4.21 3.71 -25.11
N ALA A 522 -3.57 4.01 -23.99
CA ALA A 522 -3.16 3.04 -22.98
C ALA A 522 -3.23 3.63 -21.57
N ALA A 523 -3.35 2.76 -20.58
CA ALA A 523 -3.35 3.14 -19.16
C ALA A 523 -2.11 2.56 -18.45
N GLN A 524 -1.81 3.07 -17.26
CA GLN A 524 -0.67 2.62 -16.43
C GLN A 524 -0.62 1.11 -16.26
N CYS A 525 -1.76 0.47 -16.06
CA CYS A 525 -1.84 -0.98 -15.90
C CYS A 525 -1.31 -1.75 -17.10
N ASP A 526 -1.26 -1.14 -18.30
CA ASP A 526 -0.77 -1.78 -19.51
C ASP A 526 0.76 -1.92 -19.54
N LEU A 527 1.48 -1.21 -18.66
CA LEU A 527 2.94 -1.37 -18.54
C LEU A 527 3.31 -2.82 -18.20
N SER A 528 2.57 -3.50 -17.34
CA SER A 528 2.92 -4.85 -16.87
C SER A 528 2.96 -5.86 -18.01
N ALA A 529 1.88 -5.99 -18.78
CA ALA A 529 1.86 -6.89 -19.95
C ALA A 529 2.85 -6.46 -21.03
N THR A 530 2.94 -5.15 -21.30
CA THR A 530 3.86 -4.60 -22.31
C THR A 530 5.31 -4.92 -22.00
N LEU A 531 5.75 -4.71 -20.76
CA LEU A 531 7.13 -4.98 -20.35
C LEU A 531 7.43 -6.48 -20.41
N LEU A 532 6.55 -7.32 -19.82
CA LEU A 532 6.76 -8.77 -19.80
C LEU A 532 6.74 -9.38 -21.21
N ALA A 533 5.85 -8.89 -22.10
CA ALA A 533 5.83 -9.32 -23.51
C ALA A 533 7.15 -9.02 -24.23
N GLN A 534 7.74 -7.83 -24.03
CA GLN A 534 9.04 -7.47 -24.61
C GLN A 534 10.18 -8.38 -24.12
N LEU A 535 10.04 -8.97 -22.93
CA LEU A 535 11.01 -9.92 -22.36
C LEU A 535 10.69 -11.37 -22.70
N GLY A 536 9.58 -11.65 -23.39
CA GLY A 536 9.11 -13.01 -23.67
C GLY A 536 8.62 -13.78 -22.45
N ILE A 537 8.21 -13.07 -21.40
CA ILE A 537 7.68 -13.65 -20.14
C ILE A 537 6.14 -13.73 -20.23
N ASP A 538 5.58 -14.85 -19.75
CA ASP A 538 4.14 -15.02 -19.68
C ASP A 538 3.49 -13.96 -18.78
N HIS A 539 2.45 -13.35 -19.30
CA HIS A 539 1.70 -12.28 -18.65
C HIS A 539 0.16 -12.53 -18.66
N SER A 540 -0.23 -13.78 -18.89
CA SER A 540 -1.64 -14.18 -19.00
C SER A 540 -2.46 -13.92 -17.73
N ASP A 541 -1.79 -13.89 -16.56
CA ASP A 541 -2.43 -13.59 -15.25
C ASP A 541 -2.78 -12.10 -15.08
N PHE A 542 -2.19 -11.22 -15.89
CA PHE A 542 -2.46 -9.79 -15.86
C PHE A 542 -3.73 -9.44 -16.67
N ILE A 543 -4.87 -9.93 -16.22
CA ILE A 543 -6.14 -9.95 -16.97
C ILE A 543 -6.68 -8.57 -17.39
N PHE A 544 -6.22 -7.50 -16.76
CA PHE A 544 -6.59 -6.10 -17.07
C PHE A 544 -5.54 -5.36 -17.88
N SER A 545 -4.36 -5.93 -18.05
CA SER A 545 -3.22 -5.33 -18.74
C SER A 545 -3.16 -5.86 -20.18
N LYS A 546 -2.85 -4.99 -21.14
CA LYS A 546 -2.64 -5.36 -22.54
C LYS A 546 -1.23 -4.97 -23.00
N ASP A 547 -0.67 -5.72 -23.95
CA ASP A 547 0.58 -5.36 -24.60
C ASP A 547 0.34 -4.23 -25.61
N ILE A 548 0.90 -3.05 -25.34
CA ILE A 548 0.73 -1.86 -26.19
C ILE A 548 1.37 -2.04 -27.57
N PHE A 549 2.39 -2.90 -27.72
CA PHE A 549 3.08 -3.14 -28.97
C PHE A 549 2.46 -4.25 -29.83
N ALA A 550 1.45 -4.93 -29.34
CA ALA A 550 0.76 -5.95 -30.13
C ALA A 550 -0.12 -5.31 -31.21
N ALA A 551 -0.14 -5.91 -32.40
CA ALA A 551 -0.82 -5.37 -33.56
C ALA A 551 -2.36 -5.30 -33.39
N ASP A 552 -2.92 -6.13 -32.50
CA ASP A 552 -4.33 -6.27 -32.20
C ASP A 552 -4.73 -5.67 -30.83
N THR A 553 -3.85 -4.83 -30.27
CA THR A 553 -4.14 -4.22 -28.97
C THR A 553 -5.32 -3.25 -29.06
N PRO A 554 -6.32 -3.36 -28.16
CA PRO A 554 -7.43 -2.41 -28.14
C PRO A 554 -6.96 -0.98 -27.73
N HIS A 555 -7.39 0.03 -28.49
CA HIS A 555 -7.00 1.43 -28.26
C HIS A 555 -7.94 2.11 -27.24
N TYR A 556 -7.72 1.91 -25.97
CA TYR A 556 -8.46 2.58 -24.90
C TYR A 556 -7.60 2.80 -23.66
N ALA A 557 -8.02 3.74 -22.82
CA ALA A 557 -7.57 3.89 -21.46
C ALA A 557 -8.76 4.07 -20.51
N TYR A 558 -8.64 3.52 -19.30
CA TYR A 558 -9.65 3.58 -18.25
C TYR A 558 -9.03 4.14 -16.96
N TRP A 559 -9.78 4.97 -16.26
CA TRP A 559 -9.44 5.45 -14.93
C TRP A 559 -10.64 5.50 -14.01
N SER A 560 -10.40 5.41 -12.70
CA SER A 560 -11.42 5.58 -11.68
C SER A 560 -11.13 6.78 -10.78
N PHE A 561 -12.21 7.37 -10.28
CA PHE A 561 -12.20 8.39 -9.24
C PHE A 561 -13.34 8.13 -8.27
N ASN A 562 -13.48 8.93 -7.20
CA ASN A 562 -14.50 8.67 -6.18
C ASN A 562 -15.88 8.53 -6.78
N ASN A 563 -16.43 7.31 -6.71
CA ASN A 563 -17.74 6.90 -7.24
C ASN A 563 -17.93 7.13 -8.74
N GLY A 564 -16.86 7.15 -9.52
CA GLY A 564 -16.95 7.35 -10.96
C GLY A 564 -15.80 6.71 -11.73
N PHE A 565 -15.96 6.69 -13.04
CA PHE A 565 -14.92 6.28 -13.98
C PHE A 565 -14.84 7.22 -15.18
N GLY A 566 -13.71 7.19 -15.86
CA GLY A 566 -13.57 7.71 -17.20
C GLY A 566 -12.99 6.66 -18.13
N ILE A 567 -13.35 6.74 -19.39
CA ILE A 567 -12.83 5.90 -20.46
C ILE A 567 -12.61 6.74 -21.72
N ILE A 568 -11.52 6.49 -22.41
CA ILE A 568 -11.15 7.17 -23.67
C ILE A 568 -10.67 6.16 -24.70
N SER A 569 -10.97 6.42 -25.96
CA SER A 569 -10.51 5.64 -27.12
C SER A 569 -10.41 6.53 -28.35
N ASP A 570 -10.14 5.96 -29.51
CA ASP A 570 -10.19 6.66 -30.81
C ASP A 570 -11.59 7.22 -31.14
N GLU A 571 -12.65 6.71 -30.49
CA GLU A 571 -14.03 7.15 -30.69
C GLU A 571 -14.43 8.35 -29.82
N GLY A 572 -13.57 8.75 -28.87
CA GLY A 572 -13.79 9.85 -27.94
C GLY A 572 -13.62 9.47 -26.49
N ASN A 573 -14.22 10.23 -25.57
CA ASN A 573 -14.13 9.99 -24.14
C ASN A 573 -15.48 10.18 -23.43
N VAL A 574 -15.65 9.46 -22.30
CA VAL A 574 -16.78 9.61 -21.40
C VAL A 574 -16.26 9.63 -19.95
N VAL A 575 -16.77 10.57 -19.16
CA VAL A 575 -16.62 10.60 -17.71
C VAL A 575 -17.98 10.37 -17.08
N TYR A 576 -18.08 9.37 -16.20
CA TYR A 576 -19.34 8.85 -15.67
C TYR A 576 -19.37 8.84 -14.14
N ASP A 577 -20.48 9.32 -13.56
CA ASP A 577 -20.77 9.24 -12.11
C ASP A 577 -21.61 7.99 -11.84
N CYS A 578 -20.99 7.01 -11.18
CA CYS A 578 -21.64 5.74 -10.81
C CYS A 578 -22.75 5.91 -9.76
N THR A 579 -22.64 6.93 -8.89
CA THR A 579 -23.64 7.18 -7.84
C THR A 579 -24.89 7.84 -8.41
N GLY A 580 -24.70 8.83 -9.27
CA GLY A 580 -25.78 9.55 -9.93
C GLY A 580 -26.32 8.83 -11.16
N ASP A 581 -25.67 7.75 -11.61
CA ASP A 581 -25.94 6.99 -12.85
C ASP A 581 -26.09 7.93 -14.06
N LYS A 582 -25.12 8.82 -14.25
CA LYS A 582 -25.16 9.88 -15.28
C LYS A 582 -23.80 10.23 -15.85
N ILE A 583 -23.82 10.72 -17.08
CA ILE A 583 -22.65 11.31 -17.74
C ILE A 583 -22.29 12.63 -17.05
N VAL A 584 -21.02 12.79 -16.71
CA VAL A 584 -20.42 14.05 -16.21
C VAL A 584 -19.93 14.89 -17.37
N SER A 585 -19.21 14.27 -18.30
CA SER A 585 -18.79 14.86 -19.57
C SER A 585 -18.62 13.78 -20.63
N SER A 586 -18.82 14.17 -21.89
CA SER A 586 -18.63 13.30 -23.05
C SER A 586 -18.16 14.12 -24.25
N GLU A 587 -17.17 13.57 -24.96
CA GLU A 587 -16.68 14.08 -26.24
C GLU A 587 -16.52 12.89 -27.18
N CYS A 588 -17.59 12.42 -27.80
CA CYS A 588 -17.61 11.26 -28.66
C CYS A 588 -17.91 11.63 -30.11
N THR A 589 -17.49 10.79 -31.06
CA THR A 589 -17.71 10.98 -32.51
C THR A 589 -19.19 10.92 -32.86
N ASP A 590 -19.94 10.07 -32.18
CA ASP A 590 -21.38 9.91 -32.35
C ASP A 590 -22.05 9.30 -31.09
N PRO A 591 -23.41 9.32 -30.97
CA PRO A 591 -24.10 8.76 -29.80
C PRO A 591 -23.94 7.25 -29.62
N ALA A 592 -23.64 6.48 -30.67
CA ALA A 592 -23.41 5.04 -30.54
C ALA A 592 -22.02 4.77 -29.92
N ALA A 593 -21.02 5.55 -30.27
CA ALA A 593 -19.71 5.54 -29.62
C ALA A 593 -19.80 5.88 -28.13
N GLU A 594 -20.56 6.93 -27.78
CA GLU A 594 -20.81 7.30 -26.38
C GLU A 594 -21.42 6.13 -25.59
N GLN A 595 -22.46 5.49 -26.13
CA GLN A 595 -23.11 4.37 -25.48
C GLN A 595 -22.18 3.16 -25.33
N ARG A 596 -21.34 2.84 -26.34
CA ARG A 596 -20.34 1.77 -26.26
C ARG A 596 -19.36 2.03 -25.13
N LEU A 597 -18.79 3.23 -25.04
CA LEU A 597 -17.82 3.60 -24.00
C LEU A 597 -18.44 3.54 -22.59
N ILE A 598 -19.72 3.95 -22.43
CA ILE A 598 -20.42 3.81 -21.15
C ILE A 598 -20.56 2.32 -20.76
N MET A 599 -20.98 1.47 -21.69
CA MET A 599 -21.13 0.02 -21.43
C MET A 599 -19.77 -0.61 -21.08
N GLN A 600 -18.72 -0.30 -21.83
CA GLN A 600 -17.37 -0.78 -21.59
C GLN A 600 -16.82 -0.30 -20.25
N GLY A 601 -16.99 0.97 -19.89
CA GLY A 601 -16.58 1.54 -18.61
C GLY A 601 -17.32 0.89 -17.42
N LYS A 602 -18.64 0.67 -17.55
CA LYS A 602 -19.44 -0.06 -16.56
C LYS A 602 -18.99 -1.51 -16.40
N ALA A 603 -18.75 -2.23 -17.50
CA ALA A 603 -18.27 -3.62 -17.47
C ALA A 603 -16.87 -3.73 -16.85
N LEU A 604 -15.93 -2.82 -17.18
CA LEU A 604 -14.62 -2.75 -16.53
C LEU A 604 -14.76 -2.50 -15.02
N THR A 605 -15.58 -1.51 -14.62
CA THR A 605 -15.80 -1.21 -13.20
C THR A 605 -16.36 -2.41 -12.44
N GLN A 606 -17.35 -3.10 -13.02
CA GLN A 606 -17.93 -4.32 -12.44
C GLN A 606 -16.90 -5.45 -12.37
N THR A 607 -16.10 -5.66 -13.41
CA THR A 607 -15.08 -6.72 -13.43
C THR A 607 -13.97 -6.44 -12.41
N ILE A 608 -13.50 -5.20 -12.27
CA ILE A 608 -12.52 -4.79 -11.25
C ILE A 608 -13.11 -5.01 -9.84
N HIS A 609 -14.38 -4.64 -9.64
CA HIS A 609 -15.05 -4.86 -8.36
C HIS A 609 -15.14 -6.34 -8.01
N ASN A 610 -15.60 -7.17 -8.96
CA ASN A 610 -15.74 -8.61 -8.77
C ASN A 610 -14.39 -9.28 -8.49
N ASP A 611 -13.33 -8.90 -9.20
CA ASP A 611 -11.97 -9.41 -8.98
C ASP A 611 -11.49 -9.09 -7.56
N ILE A 612 -11.60 -7.84 -7.11
CA ILE A 612 -11.22 -7.45 -5.74
C ILE A 612 -12.11 -8.15 -4.69
N TYR A 613 -13.39 -8.31 -4.95
CA TYR A 613 -14.32 -8.97 -4.03
C TYR A 613 -13.97 -10.46 -3.86
N GLN A 614 -13.72 -11.16 -4.95
CA GLN A 614 -13.46 -12.61 -5.00
C GLN A 614 -12.07 -13.00 -4.47
N ARG A 615 -11.04 -12.13 -4.65
CA ARG A 615 -9.72 -12.34 -4.00
C ARG A 615 -9.92 -12.41 -2.49
#